data_b013d00c0fa5ba7a994aa3dfc3500798
#
_entry.id   b013d00c0fa5ba7a994aa3dfc3500798
#
_cell.length_a   1.000
_cell.length_b   1.000
_cell.length_c   1.000
_cell.angle_alpha   90.00
_cell.angle_beta   90.00
_cell.angle_gamma   90.00
#
_symmetry.space_group_name_H-M   'P 1'
#
loop_
_entity.id
_entity.type
_entity.pdbx_description
1 polymer ?
#
loop_
_entity_poly.entity_id
_entity_poly.type
_entity_poly.pdbx_seq_one_letter_code
_entity_poly.pdbx_strand_id
1 'polypeptide(L)'
;MHYIRPFTPALALALGLPFTLAAQSGKAPRDEAAVMSTAKAIHAKVLSIDTHVDIAPNNFTESGPNYTQKLPRTQVDLVKMEEGGLVGAFLIVYVGQTPNLDSAGFARANAQAIEKFEAVHRLTEKLAPARAEIAYTAADARRIHAAGKRVIFIGVENGFPIGSDITNVQKFYERGGRYMSLAHNGHSQLSDSNTGERDGVWLHNGLSPLGRQVIAEMNRLGMMIDVSHPSKQSMLQTVALSKAPIMGSHSGVRALCNHSRNMDDEQLDALKKNGGVIQLVAFNSYVKCNPTKDAERAAAVDALRKEYGITATGRADVQAAIQALPNDKRNEYLAKQEDITARRYPADPAATVKDFVNHIDYVVKRIGIDHVGISSDFDGGGGVDGWRNASESMNVTAELVRRGYTEQEIAKIWGGNLLRVMAAVEKAAGKAEN
;
A
#
# COMPACT_ATOMS: atom_id res chain seq x y z
N MET A 1 -8.50 -86.37 -0.06
CA MET A 1 -9.63 -85.96 0.79
C MET A 1 -9.28 -84.59 1.37
N HIS A 2 -9.78 -83.53 0.78
CA HIS A 2 -9.59 -82.17 1.28
C HIS A 2 -10.94 -81.55 1.49
N TYR A 3 -11.26 -81.25 2.73
CA TYR A 3 -12.54 -80.61 3.12
C TYR A 3 -12.48 -79.14 2.84
N ILE A 4 -13.39 -78.65 2.02
CA ILE A 4 -13.66 -77.24 1.76
C ILE A 4 -14.79 -76.79 2.73
N ARG A 5 -14.50 -75.80 3.56
CA ARG A 5 -15.50 -75.11 4.40
C ARG A 5 -16.06 -73.90 3.64
N PRO A 6 -17.35 -73.63 3.73
CA PRO A 6 -17.97 -72.46 3.04
C PRO A 6 -17.77 -71.19 3.84
N PHE A 7 -17.43 -70.11 3.10
CA PHE A 7 -17.40 -68.72 3.59
C PHE A 7 -18.82 -68.16 3.64
N THR A 8 -19.24 -67.67 4.81
CA THR A 8 -20.42 -66.84 5.00
C THR A 8 -20.05 -65.36 4.86
N PRO A 9 -20.73 -64.54 4.05
CA PRO A 9 -20.48 -63.11 4.00
C PRO A 9 -21.16 -62.41 5.18
N ALA A 10 -20.37 -61.65 5.97
CA ALA A 10 -20.89 -60.75 6.97
C ALA A 10 -21.40 -59.46 6.30
N LEU A 11 -22.67 -59.19 6.52
CA LEU A 11 -23.36 -57.99 6.08
C LEU A 11 -22.96 -56.84 7.00
N ALA A 12 -22.13 -55.91 6.51
CA ALA A 12 -21.75 -54.68 7.24
C ALA A 12 -22.87 -53.65 7.07
N LEU A 13 -23.59 -53.39 8.14
CA LEU A 13 -24.60 -52.32 8.23
C LEU A 13 -23.88 -50.98 8.36
N ALA A 14 -23.79 -50.21 7.29
CA ALA A 14 -23.29 -48.83 7.33
C ALA A 14 -24.35 -47.90 7.96
N LEU A 15 -24.15 -47.53 9.21
CA LEU A 15 -24.90 -46.48 9.87
C LEU A 15 -24.48 -45.12 9.26
N GLY A 16 -25.31 -44.60 8.35
CA GLY A 16 -25.19 -43.24 7.83
C GLY A 16 -25.52 -42.22 8.92
N LEU A 17 -24.52 -41.56 9.46
CA LEU A 17 -24.70 -40.35 10.27
C LEU A 17 -25.18 -39.24 9.33
N PRO A 18 -26.25 -38.50 9.66
CA PRO A 18 -26.64 -37.35 8.87
C PRO A 18 -25.59 -36.27 9.06
N PHE A 19 -24.90 -35.89 7.96
CA PHE A 19 -24.16 -34.63 7.88
C PHE A 19 -25.19 -33.50 8.00
N THR A 20 -25.34 -32.93 9.19
CA THR A 20 -25.99 -31.64 9.37
C THR A 20 -25.11 -30.60 8.72
N LEU A 21 -25.50 -30.14 7.52
CA LEU A 21 -25.03 -28.87 6.99
C LEU A 21 -25.31 -27.81 8.06
N ALA A 22 -24.29 -27.32 8.73
CA ALA A 22 -24.40 -26.13 9.55
C ALA A 22 -24.80 -25.01 8.59
N ALA A 23 -26.08 -24.64 8.62
CA ALA A 23 -26.55 -23.44 7.97
C ALA A 23 -25.70 -22.29 8.48
N GLN A 24 -24.98 -21.58 7.57
CA GLN A 24 -24.42 -20.29 7.87
C GLN A 24 -25.58 -19.45 8.41
N SER A 25 -25.54 -19.18 9.72
CA SER A 25 -26.48 -18.29 10.37
C SER A 25 -26.32 -16.93 9.72
N GLY A 26 -27.22 -16.59 8.80
CA GLY A 26 -27.38 -15.26 8.29
C GLY A 26 -27.62 -14.34 9.50
N LYS A 27 -26.58 -13.63 9.94
CA LYS A 27 -26.76 -12.58 10.94
C LYS A 27 -27.77 -11.60 10.35
N ALA A 28 -28.84 -11.33 11.11
CA ALA A 28 -29.81 -10.29 10.75
C ALA A 28 -29.07 -8.99 10.39
N PRO A 29 -29.56 -8.20 9.43
CA PRO A 29 -28.95 -6.92 9.09
C PRO A 29 -28.77 -6.13 10.39
N ARG A 30 -27.52 -5.76 10.70
CA ARG A 30 -27.25 -4.93 11.87
C ARG A 30 -27.89 -3.55 11.64
N ASP A 31 -28.53 -3.02 12.66
CA ASP A 31 -29.01 -1.65 12.62
C ASP A 31 -27.86 -0.69 12.30
N GLU A 32 -27.98 0.05 11.23
CA GLU A 32 -26.91 0.95 10.72
C GLU A 32 -26.55 2.03 11.75
N ALA A 33 -27.53 2.54 12.50
CA ALA A 33 -27.29 3.50 13.57
C ALA A 33 -26.45 2.89 14.71
N ALA A 34 -26.71 1.63 15.07
CA ALA A 34 -25.90 0.90 16.05
C ALA A 34 -24.49 0.61 15.53
N VAL A 35 -24.33 0.28 14.25
CA VAL A 35 -22.99 0.12 13.60
C VAL A 35 -22.19 1.42 13.69
N MET A 36 -22.78 2.54 13.28
CA MET A 36 -22.11 3.84 13.28
C MET A 36 -21.76 4.30 14.71
N SER A 37 -22.65 4.09 15.68
CA SER A 37 -22.38 4.41 17.09
C SER A 37 -21.20 3.59 17.63
N THR A 38 -21.20 2.28 17.36
CA THR A 38 -20.11 1.37 17.76
C THR A 38 -18.80 1.75 17.08
N ALA A 39 -18.83 2.01 15.77
CA ALA A 39 -17.66 2.41 15.00
C ALA A 39 -17.04 3.69 15.53
N LYS A 40 -17.86 4.70 15.84
CA LYS A 40 -17.38 5.97 16.45
C LYS A 40 -16.68 5.73 17.79
N ALA A 41 -17.27 4.90 18.65
CA ALA A 41 -16.70 4.60 19.96
C ALA A 41 -15.35 3.85 19.85
N ILE A 42 -15.24 2.91 18.91
CA ILE A 42 -14.01 2.16 18.64
C ILE A 42 -12.96 3.07 18.00
N HIS A 43 -13.35 3.80 16.92
CA HIS A 43 -12.42 4.64 16.16
C HIS A 43 -11.75 5.73 17.02
N ALA A 44 -12.47 6.26 18.01
CA ALA A 44 -11.93 7.24 18.94
C ALA A 44 -10.85 6.68 19.90
N LYS A 45 -10.74 5.35 20.03
CA LYS A 45 -9.78 4.69 20.93
C LYS A 45 -8.59 4.08 20.22
N VAL A 46 -8.78 3.67 18.96
CA VAL A 46 -7.73 2.96 18.22
C VAL A 46 -6.68 3.92 17.67
N LEU A 47 -5.43 3.47 17.65
CA LEU A 47 -4.34 4.15 16.94
C LEU A 47 -4.51 3.94 15.44
N SER A 48 -5.37 4.77 14.81
CA SER A 48 -5.59 4.73 13.37
C SER A 48 -4.39 5.34 12.64
N ILE A 49 -3.61 4.51 11.96
CA ILE A 49 -2.40 4.92 11.23
C ILE A 49 -2.54 4.54 9.77
N ASP A 50 -2.39 5.53 8.89
CA ASP A 50 -2.27 5.33 7.45
C ASP A 50 -0.80 5.21 7.08
N THR A 51 -0.43 4.16 6.38
CA THR A 51 0.99 3.85 6.14
C THR A 51 1.56 4.47 4.87
N HIS A 52 0.74 5.17 4.07
CA HIS A 52 1.23 5.78 2.84
C HIS A 52 0.37 6.98 2.41
N VAL A 53 0.93 8.16 2.56
CA VAL A 53 0.33 9.44 2.14
C VAL A 53 1.39 10.26 1.41
N ASP A 54 1.21 10.49 0.12
CA ASP A 54 2.13 11.30 -0.66
C ASP A 54 2.10 12.77 -0.26
N ILE A 55 3.23 13.44 -0.41
CA ILE A 55 3.35 14.87 -0.11
C ILE A 55 3.99 15.67 -1.24
N ALA A 56 3.55 16.92 -1.36
CA ALA A 56 4.19 17.93 -2.18
C ALA A 56 4.77 19.03 -1.27
N PRO A 57 6.09 19.32 -1.31
CA PRO A 57 6.76 20.25 -0.39
C PRO A 57 6.15 21.67 -0.34
N ASN A 58 5.52 22.11 -1.42
CA ASN A 58 4.84 23.40 -1.47
C ASN A 58 3.62 23.53 -0.55
N ASN A 59 3.07 22.41 -0.06
CA ASN A 59 2.01 22.39 0.94
C ASN A 59 2.54 22.52 2.39
N PHE A 60 3.85 22.69 2.57
CA PHE A 60 4.54 22.77 3.86
C PHE A 60 5.32 24.09 4.05
N THR A 61 4.90 25.14 3.36
CA THR A 61 5.56 26.45 3.44
C THR A 61 4.98 27.31 4.58
N GLU A 62 5.77 28.22 5.10
CA GLU A 62 5.33 29.15 6.16
C GLU A 62 4.41 30.26 5.61
N SER A 63 4.51 30.55 4.33
CA SER A 63 3.68 31.52 3.62
C SER A 63 2.61 30.84 2.76
N GLY A 64 1.37 31.30 2.84
CA GLY A 64 0.26 30.76 2.05
C GLY A 64 -0.44 29.57 2.71
N PRO A 65 -1.43 28.97 2.01
CA PRO A 65 -2.13 27.79 2.50
C PRO A 65 -1.18 26.60 2.66
N ASN A 66 -1.23 25.93 3.80
CA ASN A 66 -0.37 24.80 4.09
C ASN A 66 -1.12 23.69 4.87
N TYR A 67 -0.42 22.62 5.18
CA TYR A 67 -0.95 21.39 5.80
C TYR A 67 -1.63 21.59 7.18
N THR A 68 -1.51 22.78 7.78
CA THR A 68 -2.22 23.13 9.02
C THR A 68 -3.66 23.57 8.80
N GLN A 69 -4.07 23.75 7.54
CA GLN A 69 -5.37 24.22 7.10
C GLN A 69 -6.05 23.14 6.25
N LYS A 70 -7.38 23.27 6.05
CA LYS A 70 -8.12 22.37 5.15
C LYS A 70 -7.83 22.76 3.70
N LEU A 71 -6.99 22.00 3.03
CA LEU A 71 -6.57 22.24 1.67
C LEU A 71 -7.54 21.58 0.66
N PRO A 72 -8.05 22.31 -0.35
CA PRO A 72 -9.06 21.77 -1.26
C PRO A 72 -8.53 20.70 -2.24
N ARG A 73 -7.21 20.66 -2.45
CA ARG A 73 -6.58 19.78 -3.45
C ARG A 73 -5.80 18.61 -2.85
N THR A 74 -5.68 18.51 -1.54
CA THR A 74 -5.06 17.37 -0.86
C THR A 74 -6.13 16.43 -0.33
N GLN A 75 -5.81 15.16 -0.24
CA GLN A 75 -6.66 14.19 0.43
C GLN A 75 -6.33 14.12 1.92
N VAL A 76 -5.12 14.57 2.32
CA VAL A 76 -4.69 14.64 3.72
C VAL A 76 -4.19 16.05 4.06
N ASP A 77 -4.56 16.52 5.23
CA ASP A 77 -4.01 17.65 5.97
C ASP A 77 -4.40 17.48 7.44
N LEU A 78 -3.85 18.27 8.36
CA LEU A 78 -4.12 18.09 9.79
C LEU A 78 -5.60 18.26 10.13
N VAL A 79 -6.34 19.12 9.41
CA VAL A 79 -7.77 19.33 9.65
C VAL A 79 -8.59 18.11 9.25
N LYS A 80 -8.31 17.54 8.07
CA LYS A 80 -8.98 16.30 7.63
C LYS A 80 -8.65 15.11 8.51
N MET A 81 -7.40 14.99 8.98
CA MET A 81 -7.01 13.97 9.96
C MET A 81 -7.81 14.12 11.25
N GLU A 82 -8.01 15.35 11.73
CA GLU A 82 -8.81 15.64 12.93
C GLU A 82 -10.30 15.33 12.73
N GLU A 83 -10.87 15.77 11.61
CA GLU A 83 -12.26 15.51 11.24
C GLU A 83 -12.58 14.02 11.13
N GLY A 84 -11.67 13.24 10.51
CA GLY A 84 -11.83 11.80 10.29
C GLY A 84 -11.37 10.93 11.45
N GLY A 85 -10.76 11.50 12.49
CA GLY A 85 -10.19 10.74 13.61
C GLY A 85 -8.96 9.93 13.23
N LEU A 86 -8.27 10.27 12.13
CA LEU A 86 -7.02 9.63 11.73
C LEU A 86 -5.89 10.10 12.67
N VAL A 87 -5.39 9.20 13.51
CA VAL A 87 -4.40 9.52 14.54
C VAL A 87 -3.03 9.77 13.96
N GLY A 88 -2.60 8.96 12.99
CA GLY A 88 -1.27 9.07 12.42
C GLY A 88 -1.19 8.75 10.93
N ALA A 89 -0.11 9.19 10.30
CA ALA A 89 0.18 8.90 8.90
C ALA A 89 1.69 8.85 8.65
N PHE A 90 2.09 7.98 7.70
CA PHE A 90 3.40 8.07 7.06
C PHE A 90 3.33 9.09 5.94
N LEU A 91 4.05 10.18 6.06
CA LEU A 91 4.25 11.17 5.00
C LEU A 91 5.44 10.75 4.15
N ILE A 92 5.24 10.67 2.83
CA ILE A 92 6.14 9.93 1.96
C ILE A 92 7.15 10.81 1.25
N VAL A 93 8.41 10.45 1.45
CA VAL A 93 9.55 10.92 0.66
C VAL A 93 9.64 10.05 -0.59
N TYR A 94 8.81 10.35 -1.59
CA TYR A 94 8.84 9.72 -2.90
C TYR A 94 9.61 10.56 -3.90
N VAL A 95 10.52 9.93 -4.64
CA VAL A 95 11.18 10.52 -5.82
C VAL A 95 11.25 9.47 -6.92
N GLY A 96 10.73 9.82 -8.09
CA GLY A 96 10.79 8.96 -9.27
C GLY A 96 12.23 8.74 -9.74
N GLN A 97 12.53 7.53 -10.24
CA GLN A 97 13.80 7.25 -10.90
C GLN A 97 13.85 7.89 -12.29
N THR A 98 15.06 8.23 -12.72
CA THR A 98 15.33 8.61 -14.11
C THR A 98 15.46 7.36 -14.98
N PRO A 99 15.24 7.45 -16.32
CA PRO A 99 15.45 6.34 -17.23
C PRO A 99 16.88 5.75 -17.15
N ASN A 100 17.87 6.63 -16.92
CA ASN A 100 19.26 6.23 -16.72
C ASN A 100 19.58 6.14 -15.23
N LEU A 101 20.16 5.01 -14.81
CA LEU A 101 20.64 4.80 -13.45
C LEU A 101 22.06 5.38 -13.31
N ASP A 102 22.19 6.71 -13.39
CA ASP A 102 23.46 7.41 -13.41
C ASP A 102 23.63 8.37 -12.19
N SER A 103 24.86 8.81 -11.98
CA SER A 103 25.20 9.67 -10.85
C SER A 103 24.48 11.03 -10.87
N ALA A 104 24.19 11.57 -12.05
CA ALA A 104 23.48 12.84 -12.17
C ALA A 104 21.99 12.67 -11.79
N GLY A 105 21.37 11.57 -12.20
CA GLY A 105 20.01 11.19 -11.79
C GLY A 105 19.93 10.97 -10.28
N PHE A 106 20.87 10.23 -9.71
CA PHE A 106 20.94 9.98 -8.27
C PHE A 106 21.10 11.27 -7.46
N ALA A 107 21.99 12.18 -7.89
CA ALA A 107 22.22 13.45 -7.19
C ALA A 107 20.95 14.33 -7.17
N ARG A 108 20.27 14.45 -8.31
CA ARG A 108 19.00 15.19 -8.37
C ARG A 108 17.92 14.57 -7.49
N ALA A 109 17.77 13.25 -7.53
CA ALA A 109 16.79 12.54 -6.72
C ALA A 109 17.09 12.67 -5.22
N ASN A 110 18.35 12.61 -4.82
CA ASN A 110 18.76 12.80 -3.43
C ASN A 110 18.39 14.21 -2.94
N ALA A 111 18.66 15.27 -3.73
CA ALA A 111 18.29 16.64 -3.36
C ALA A 111 16.77 16.80 -3.19
N GLN A 112 15.96 16.21 -4.08
CA GLN A 112 14.49 16.21 -3.97
C GLN A 112 14.00 15.42 -2.75
N ALA A 113 14.63 14.30 -2.42
CA ALA A 113 14.31 13.55 -1.21
C ALA A 113 14.57 14.37 0.06
N ILE A 114 15.71 15.07 0.12
CA ILE A 114 16.05 15.96 1.24
C ILE A 114 15.01 17.06 1.40
N GLU A 115 14.57 17.70 0.32
CA GLU A 115 13.53 18.74 0.36
C GLU A 115 12.22 18.21 0.97
N LYS A 116 11.83 16.97 0.65
CA LYS A 116 10.64 16.33 1.23
C LYS A 116 10.83 16.03 2.71
N PHE A 117 11.98 15.52 3.15
CA PHE A 117 12.28 15.37 4.57
C PHE A 117 12.14 16.69 5.32
N GLU A 118 12.74 17.76 4.79
CA GLU A 118 12.67 19.11 5.37
C GLU A 118 11.23 19.64 5.44
N ALA A 119 10.39 19.31 4.46
CA ALA A 119 8.97 19.67 4.48
C ALA A 119 8.24 19.03 5.67
N VAL A 120 8.47 17.73 5.94
CA VAL A 120 7.86 17.04 7.09
C VAL A 120 8.37 17.60 8.42
N HIS A 121 9.66 17.85 8.55
CA HIS A 121 10.25 18.52 9.74
C HIS A 121 9.66 19.91 9.95
N ARG A 122 9.49 20.68 8.87
CA ARG A 122 8.88 22.02 8.97
C ARG A 122 7.46 21.95 9.49
N LEU A 123 6.66 20.94 9.09
CA LEU A 123 5.31 20.75 9.62
C LEU A 123 5.32 20.61 11.15
N THR A 124 6.17 19.73 11.67
CA THR A 124 6.13 19.33 13.08
C THR A 124 6.92 20.27 13.99
N GLU A 125 7.95 20.94 13.47
CA GLU A 125 8.85 21.77 14.27
C GLU A 125 8.49 23.26 14.21
N LYS A 126 7.85 23.71 13.11
CA LYS A 126 7.58 25.15 12.89
C LYS A 126 6.08 25.44 12.70
N LEU A 127 5.40 24.71 11.80
CA LEU A 127 4.03 25.06 11.41
C LEU A 127 3.00 24.61 12.45
N ALA A 128 3.17 23.42 13.02
CA ALA A 128 2.18 22.84 13.92
C ALA A 128 2.79 22.01 15.08
N PRO A 129 3.79 22.47 15.84
CA PRO A 129 4.45 21.69 16.89
C PRO A 129 3.50 21.29 18.03
N ALA A 130 2.41 22.04 18.23
CA ALA A 130 1.39 21.73 19.20
C ALA A 130 0.38 20.66 18.72
N ARG A 131 0.27 20.41 17.41
CA ARG A 131 -0.73 19.52 16.81
C ARG A 131 -0.16 18.22 16.24
N ALA A 132 1.10 18.21 15.87
CA ALA A 132 1.76 17.07 15.22
C ALA A 132 3.20 16.92 15.71
N GLU A 133 3.68 15.68 15.74
CA GLU A 133 5.06 15.35 16.15
C GLU A 133 5.55 14.13 15.38
N ILE A 134 6.85 14.09 15.00
CA ILE A 134 7.45 12.93 14.33
C ILE A 134 7.68 11.81 15.36
N ALA A 135 7.18 10.62 15.03
CA ALA A 135 7.47 9.40 15.76
C ALA A 135 8.67 8.67 15.12
N TYR A 136 9.68 8.42 15.93
CA TYR A 136 10.88 7.68 15.52
C TYR A 136 10.85 6.22 15.95
N THR A 137 9.96 5.86 16.88
CA THR A 137 9.79 4.52 17.44
C THR A 137 8.31 4.15 17.57
N ALA A 138 8.04 2.86 17.74
CA ALA A 138 6.69 2.40 18.06
C ALA A 138 6.19 2.96 19.42
N ALA A 139 7.08 3.21 20.37
CA ALA A 139 6.76 3.84 21.65
C ALA A 139 6.39 5.33 21.49
N ASP A 140 7.11 6.06 20.62
CA ASP A 140 6.76 7.45 20.31
C ASP A 140 5.34 7.61 19.80
N ALA A 141 4.87 6.69 18.95
CA ALA A 141 3.51 6.76 18.44
C ALA A 141 2.46 6.78 19.55
N ARG A 142 2.65 5.94 20.56
CA ARG A 142 1.75 5.87 21.71
C ARG A 142 1.86 7.11 22.59
N ARG A 143 3.08 7.58 22.83
CA ARG A 143 3.35 8.79 23.61
C ARG A 143 2.74 10.04 22.97
N ILE A 144 2.95 10.24 21.67
CA ILE A 144 2.45 11.38 20.89
C ILE A 144 0.92 11.37 20.86
N HIS A 145 0.32 10.20 20.62
CA HIS A 145 -1.14 10.06 20.68
C HIS A 145 -1.70 10.37 22.07
N ALA A 146 -1.08 9.87 23.12
CA ALA A 146 -1.49 10.16 24.50
C ALA A 146 -1.39 11.67 24.84
N ALA A 147 -0.50 12.41 24.19
CA ALA A 147 -0.39 13.86 24.26
C ALA A 147 -1.42 14.61 23.40
N GLY A 148 -2.31 13.91 22.70
CA GLY A 148 -3.36 14.49 21.84
C GLY A 148 -2.87 15.02 20.49
N LYS A 149 -1.62 14.76 20.12
CA LYS A 149 -1.05 15.19 18.83
C LYS A 149 -1.24 14.14 17.74
N ARG A 150 -1.18 14.57 16.48
CA ARG A 150 -1.09 13.67 15.31
C ARG A 150 0.31 13.06 15.24
N VAL A 151 0.33 11.76 15.01
CA VAL A 151 1.56 10.97 14.90
C VAL A 151 2.03 11.02 13.45
N ILE A 152 3.17 11.63 13.20
CA ILE A 152 3.76 11.71 11.88
C ILE A 152 4.94 10.74 11.81
N PHE A 153 4.92 9.86 10.83
CA PHE A 153 6.07 9.04 10.44
C PHE A 153 6.57 9.49 9.07
N ILE A 154 7.81 9.15 8.76
CA ILE A 154 8.39 9.36 7.42
C ILE A 154 8.68 8.00 6.79
N GLY A 155 8.07 7.76 5.64
CA GLY A 155 8.41 6.64 4.76
C GLY A 155 9.21 7.12 3.57
N VAL A 156 10.13 6.29 3.08
CA VAL A 156 10.86 6.55 1.84
C VAL A 156 10.36 5.60 0.77
N GLU A 157 9.73 6.15 -0.25
CA GLU A 157 9.31 5.37 -1.39
C GLU A 157 10.31 5.53 -2.53
N ASN A 158 10.79 4.37 -3.04
CA ASN A 158 11.85 4.27 -4.01
C ASN A 158 13.27 4.57 -3.44
N GLY A 159 14.06 3.54 -3.24
CA GLY A 159 15.46 3.68 -2.80
C GLY A 159 16.41 4.30 -3.85
N PHE A 160 15.91 4.69 -5.03
CA PHE A 160 16.69 5.33 -6.08
C PHE A 160 17.50 6.55 -5.58
N PRO A 161 16.97 7.44 -4.72
CA PRO A 161 17.69 8.60 -4.21
C PRO A 161 18.95 8.30 -3.39
N ILE A 162 19.14 7.08 -2.88
CA ILE A 162 20.40 6.77 -2.18
C ILE A 162 21.60 6.68 -3.15
N GLY A 163 21.33 6.51 -4.46
CA GLY A 163 22.36 6.32 -5.47
C GLY A 163 23.14 5.03 -5.27
N SER A 164 24.44 5.08 -5.50
CA SER A 164 25.38 3.98 -5.24
C SER A 164 26.07 4.08 -3.87
N ASP A 165 25.85 5.16 -3.12
CA ASP A 165 26.43 5.37 -1.79
C ASP A 165 25.49 4.84 -0.70
N ILE A 166 25.81 3.67 -0.16
CA ILE A 166 25.01 3.01 0.88
C ILE A 166 24.90 3.86 2.17
N THR A 167 25.84 4.78 2.42
CA THR A 167 25.77 5.64 3.61
C THR A 167 24.57 6.58 3.59
N ASN A 168 23.95 6.80 2.43
CA ASN A 168 22.73 7.59 2.31
C ASN A 168 21.53 6.89 2.98
N VAL A 169 21.53 5.57 3.15
CA VAL A 169 20.51 4.86 3.93
C VAL A 169 20.52 5.34 5.39
N GLN A 170 21.72 5.43 5.99
CA GLN A 170 21.87 5.96 7.35
C GLN A 170 21.45 7.43 7.43
N LYS A 171 21.84 8.28 6.46
CA LYS A 171 21.43 9.69 6.43
C LYS A 171 19.90 9.85 6.34
N PHE A 172 19.21 9.00 5.58
CA PHE A 172 17.74 9.01 5.51
C PHE A 172 17.11 8.52 6.81
N TYR A 173 17.71 7.50 7.46
CA TYR A 173 17.27 7.06 8.78
C TYR A 173 17.42 8.16 9.84
N GLU A 174 18.55 8.86 9.86
CA GLU A 174 18.82 9.99 10.77
C GLU A 174 17.86 11.16 10.55
N ARG A 175 17.38 11.37 9.30
CA ARG A 175 16.34 12.34 8.97
C ARG A 175 14.92 11.88 9.33
N GLY A 176 14.77 10.72 9.93
CA GLY A 176 13.48 10.22 10.40
C GLY A 176 12.83 9.16 9.52
N GLY A 177 13.43 8.73 8.42
CA GLY A 177 12.92 7.63 7.61
C GLY A 177 12.80 6.34 8.42
N ARG A 178 11.63 5.73 8.45
CA ARG A 178 11.37 4.52 9.23
C ARG A 178 11.00 3.31 8.40
N TYR A 179 10.71 3.51 7.12
CA TYR A 179 10.76 2.46 6.12
C TYR A 179 11.36 2.97 4.80
N MET A 180 11.82 2.05 3.97
CA MET A 180 12.22 2.35 2.60
C MET A 180 11.88 1.18 1.67
N SER A 181 11.27 1.47 0.51
CA SER A 181 11.13 0.52 -0.60
C SER A 181 12.33 0.60 -1.54
N LEU A 182 12.69 -0.54 -2.16
CA LEU A 182 13.90 -0.61 -2.98
C LEU A 182 13.70 -0.22 -4.44
N ALA A 183 12.47 -0.12 -4.89
CA ALA A 183 12.06 0.30 -6.23
C ALA A 183 10.67 0.94 -6.17
N HIS A 184 10.29 1.64 -7.25
CA HIS A 184 8.92 2.10 -7.52
C HIS A 184 8.45 1.56 -8.87
N ASN A 185 7.75 2.35 -9.68
CA ASN A 185 7.34 1.97 -11.04
C ASN A 185 8.53 2.09 -12.01
N GLY A 186 9.29 1.01 -12.12
CA GLY A 186 10.53 0.85 -12.87
C GLY A 186 11.64 0.28 -12.00
N HIS A 187 12.55 -0.48 -12.64
CA HIS A 187 13.71 -1.06 -11.97
C HIS A 187 14.62 0.03 -11.45
N SER A 188 15.20 -0.17 -10.28
CA SER A 188 16.21 0.70 -9.69
C SER A 188 17.59 0.02 -9.69
N GLN A 189 18.62 0.74 -9.24
CA GLN A 189 19.93 0.14 -8.99
C GLN A 189 19.94 -0.89 -7.84
N LEU A 190 18.82 -1.01 -7.10
CA LEU A 190 18.70 -1.89 -5.94
C LEU A 190 17.88 -3.14 -6.21
N SER A 191 16.84 -3.01 -7.02
CA SER A 191 15.80 -4.04 -7.13
C SER A 191 15.03 -3.94 -8.43
N ASP A 192 14.57 -5.10 -8.90
CA ASP A 192 13.52 -5.14 -9.90
C ASP A 192 12.18 -4.69 -9.31
N SER A 193 11.41 -4.00 -10.15
CA SER A 193 10.04 -3.55 -9.87
C SER A 193 9.00 -4.55 -10.38
N ASN A 194 7.80 -4.52 -9.80
CA ASN A 194 6.62 -5.23 -10.30
C ASN A 194 6.32 -4.93 -11.78
N THR A 195 6.77 -3.78 -12.29
CA THR A 195 6.52 -3.37 -13.69
C THR A 195 7.15 -4.29 -14.72
N GLY A 196 8.17 -5.08 -14.36
CA GLY A 196 8.75 -6.10 -15.23
C GLY A 196 7.79 -7.24 -15.60
N GLU A 197 6.70 -7.43 -14.84
CA GLU A 197 5.67 -8.41 -15.23
C GLU A 197 4.95 -8.04 -16.53
N ARG A 198 4.91 -6.77 -16.90
CA ARG A 198 4.21 -6.30 -18.11
C ARG A 198 4.96 -6.63 -19.38
N ASP A 199 6.28 -6.52 -19.36
CA ASP A 199 7.12 -6.65 -20.54
C ASP A 199 8.10 -7.83 -20.47
N GLY A 200 8.17 -8.53 -19.34
CA GLY A 200 9.08 -9.65 -19.10
C GLY A 200 10.55 -9.23 -18.96
N VAL A 201 10.83 -7.94 -18.83
CA VAL A 201 12.19 -7.41 -18.69
C VAL A 201 12.57 -7.31 -17.23
N TRP A 202 13.69 -7.94 -16.86
CA TRP A 202 14.24 -7.96 -15.50
C TRP A 202 15.70 -7.51 -15.54
N LEU A 203 16.05 -6.56 -14.67
CA LEU A 203 17.41 -6.01 -14.61
C LEU A 203 18.33 -6.85 -13.73
N HIS A 204 17.80 -7.42 -12.65
CA HIS A 204 18.56 -8.10 -11.60
C HIS A 204 18.06 -9.53 -11.30
N ASN A 205 16.93 -9.96 -11.86
CA ASN A 205 16.19 -11.15 -11.45
C ASN A 205 15.89 -11.14 -9.94
N GLY A 206 15.46 -10.00 -9.43
CA GLY A 206 15.17 -9.73 -8.04
C GLY A 206 15.99 -8.58 -7.48
N LEU A 207 16.81 -8.86 -6.46
CA LEU A 207 17.69 -7.88 -5.83
C LEU A 207 19.05 -7.79 -6.50
N SER A 208 19.54 -6.57 -6.73
CA SER A 208 20.92 -6.34 -7.13
C SER A 208 21.91 -6.67 -5.99
N PRO A 209 23.23 -6.79 -6.25
CA PRO A 209 24.23 -6.89 -5.20
C PRO A 209 24.18 -5.71 -4.20
N LEU A 210 23.94 -4.48 -4.68
CA LEU A 210 23.79 -3.30 -3.83
C LEU A 210 22.49 -3.38 -3.00
N GLY A 211 21.37 -3.82 -3.59
CA GLY A 211 20.11 -4.02 -2.89
C GLY A 211 20.23 -4.97 -1.71
N ARG A 212 21.00 -6.04 -1.84
CA ARG A 212 21.29 -6.99 -0.73
C ARG A 212 22.07 -6.32 0.40
N GLN A 213 23.03 -5.45 0.08
CA GLN A 213 23.77 -4.67 1.09
C GLN A 213 22.86 -3.66 1.78
N VAL A 214 21.96 -3.01 1.03
CA VAL A 214 20.96 -2.07 1.59
C VAL A 214 20.02 -2.77 2.56
N ILE A 215 19.55 -3.99 2.27
CA ILE A 215 18.75 -4.78 3.23
C ILE A 215 19.51 -5.00 4.54
N ALA A 216 20.79 -5.37 4.45
CA ALA A 216 21.60 -5.57 5.65
C ALA A 216 21.79 -4.28 6.46
N GLU A 217 21.97 -3.16 5.79
CA GLU A 217 22.09 -1.84 6.41
C GLU A 217 20.77 -1.36 7.04
N MET A 218 19.64 -1.57 6.37
CA MET A 218 18.31 -1.29 6.93
C MET A 218 18.05 -2.11 8.20
N ASN A 219 18.41 -3.40 8.21
CA ASN A 219 18.30 -4.24 9.40
C ASN A 219 19.22 -3.73 10.53
N ARG A 220 20.45 -3.29 10.21
CA ARG A 220 21.39 -2.73 11.20
C ARG A 220 20.84 -1.44 11.83
N LEU A 221 20.20 -0.61 11.01
CA LEU A 221 19.64 0.67 11.44
C LEU A 221 18.30 0.54 12.18
N GLY A 222 17.59 -0.56 12.03
CA GLY A 222 16.21 -0.69 12.52
C GLY A 222 15.21 0.08 11.64
N MET A 223 15.44 0.08 10.31
CA MET A 223 14.54 0.63 9.31
C MET A 223 13.72 -0.51 8.70
N MET A 224 12.39 -0.40 8.67
CA MET A 224 11.52 -1.41 8.05
C MET A 224 11.77 -1.48 6.55
N ILE A 225 11.81 -2.70 6.00
CA ILE A 225 11.96 -2.92 4.55
C ILE A 225 10.56 -3.02 3.95
N ASP A 226 10.27 -2.13 3.00
CA ASP A 226 9.02 -2.13 2.26
C ASP A 226 9.15 -2.88 0.93
N VAL A 227 8.19 -3.75 0.64
CA VAL A 227 8.16 -4.60 -0.56
C VAL A 227 6.95 -4.33 -1.46
N SER A 228 6.32 -3.15 -1.35
CA SER A 228 5.09 -2.86 -2.10
C SER A 228 5.30 -2.71 -3.60
N HIS A 229 6.37 -2.12 -4.08
CA HIS A 229 6.70 -1.97 -5.50
C HIS A 229 7.74 -2.95 -6.04
N PRO A 230 8.68 -3.46 -5.25
CA PRO A 230 9.60 -4.50 -5.70
C PRO A 230 8.88 -5.70 -6.32
N SER A 231 9.54 -6.36 -7.27
CA SER A 231 9.01 -7.56 -7.92
C SER A 231 8.76 -8.69 -6.92
N LYS A 232 7.92 -9.67 -7.29
CA LYS A 232 7.73 -10.88 -6.48
C LYS A 232 9.05 -11.53 -6.11
N GLN A 233 9.97 -11.67 -7.08
CA GLN A 233 11.29 -12.27 -6.83
C GLN A 233 12.11 -11.44 -5.85
N SER A 234 12.07 -10.11 -5.97
CA SER A 234 12.73 -9.20 -5.01
C SER A 234 12.17 -9.37 -3.60
N MET A 235 10.84 -9.45 -3.45
CA MET A 235 10.20 -9.68 -2.16
C MET A 235 10.63 -11.03 -1.55
N LEU A 236 10.59 -12.12 -2.30
CA LEU A 236 10.97 -13.45 -1.79
C LEU A 236 12.44 -13.50 -1.37
N GLN A 237 13.34 -12.88 -2.14
CA GLN A 237 14.74 -12.71 -1.76
C GLN A 237 14.91 -11.83 -0.52
N THR A 238 14.10 -10.76 -0.38
CA THR A 238 14.11 -9.92 0.81
C THR A 238 13.70 -10.70 2.05
N VAL A 239 12.63 -11.49 1.97
CA VAL A 239 12.22 -12.40 3.08
C VAL A 239 13.33 -13.34 3.50
N ALA A 240 14.08 -13.89 2.53
CA ALA A 240 15.17 -14.81 2.82
C ALA A 240 16.40 -14.15 3.47
N LEU A 241 16.61 -12.84 3.22
CA LEU A 241 17.79 -12.10 3.69
C LEU A 241 17.53 -11.29 4.95
N SER A 242 16.30 -10.80 5.14
CA SER A 242 15.98 -9.92 6.27
C SER A 242 16.05 -10.68 7.60
N LYS A 243 16.71 -10.06 8.57
CA LYS A 243 16.80 -10.53 9.97
C LYS A 243 15.60 -10.07 10.83
N ALA A 244 14.73 -9.27 10.26
CA ALA A 244 13.57 -8.68 10.92
C ALA A 244 12.32 -8.86 10.05
N PRO A 245 11.11 -8.74 10.62
CA PRO A 245 9.88 -8.70 9.83
C PRO A 245 9.90 -7.57 8.80
N ILE A 246 9.33 -7.85 7.62
CA ILE A 246 9.18 -6.87 6.54
C ILE A 246 7.76 -6.35 6.44
N MET A 247 7.53 -5.31 5.66
CA MET A 247 6.18 -4.80 5.40
C MET A 247 5.92 -4.59 3.91
N GLY A 248 4.66 -4.75 3.51
CA GLY A 248 4.16 -4.11 2.29
C GLY A 248 3.40 -2.86 2.70
N SER A 249 3.93 -1.69 2.40
CA SER A 249 3.40 -0.42 2.90
C SER A 249 2.05 -0.04 2.28
N HIS A 250 1.78 -0.48 1.03
CA HIS A 250 0.56 -0.21 0.28
C HIS A 250 0.41 -1.20 -0.89
N SER A 251 -0.14 -2.37 -0.63
CA SER A 251 -0.37 -3.43 -1.63
C SER A 251 -1.78 -3.98 -1.52
N GLY A 252 -2.26 -4.66 -2.55
CA GLY A 252 -3.54 -5.35 -2.54
C GLY A 252 -3.39 -6.87 -2.55
N VAL A 253 -4.49 -7.57 -2.78
CA VAL A 253 -4.57 -9.04 -2.89
C VAL A 253 -4.78 -9.45 -4.33
N ARG A 254 -3.85 -10.23 -4.89
CA ARG A 254 -3.86 -10.64 -6.30
C ARG A 254 -5.02 -11.58 -6.64
N ALA A 255 -5.45 -12.40 -5.70
CA ALA A 255 -6.60 -13.30 -5.86
C ALA A 255 -7.92 -12.54 -6.05
N LEU A 256 -8.04 -11.29 -5.57
CA LEU A 256 -9.24 -10.47 -5.73
C LEU A 256 -9.13 -9.52 -6.94
N CYS A 257 -7.92 -9.05 -7.24
CA CYS A 257 -7.64 -8.22 -8.40
C CYS A 257 -6.26 -8.58 -8.95
N ASN A 258 -6.21 -9.26 -10.10
CA ASN A 258 -4.97 -9.73 -10.70
C ASN A 258 -4.17 -8.57 -11.29
N HIS A 259 -3.49 -7.84 -10.44
CA HIS A 259 -2.61 -6.73 -10.76
C HIS A 259 -1.21 -6.97 -10.20
N SER A 260 -0.14 -6.57 -10.91
CA SER A 260 1.25 -6.79 -10.49
C SER A 260 1.64 -6.08 -9.17
N ARG A 261 0.88 -5.06 -8.76
CA ARG A 261 1.03 -4.37 -7.47
C ARG A 261 0.46 -5.16 -6.28
N ASN A 262 -0.32 -6.21 -6.55
CA ASN A 262 -0.99 -7.02 -5.54
C ASN A 262 -0.18 -8.28 -5.24
N MET A 263 -0.12 -8.65 -3.96
CA MET A 263 0.56 -9.85 -3.51
C MET A 263 -0.28 -11.10 -3.80
N ASP A 264 0.35 -12.12 -4.36
CA ASP A 264 -0.25 -13.43 -4.52
C ASP A 264 -0.14 -14.26 -3.22
N ASP A 265 -0.73 -15.45 -3.24
CA ASP A 265 -0.79 -16.33 -2.08
C ASP A 265 0.59 -16.78 -1.58
N GLU A 266 1.55 -17.00 -2.47
CA GLU A 266 2.92 -17.36 -2.10
C GLU A 266 3.62 -16.20 -1.38
N GLN A 267 3.42 -14.97 -1.84
CA GLN A 267 3.96 -13.78 -1.20
C GLN A 267 3.33 -13.56 0.18
N LEU A 268 2.00 -13.75 0.30
CA LEU A 268 1.30 -13.65 1.58
C LEU A 268 1.79 -14.71 2.58
N ASP A 269 1.97 -15.96 2.15
CA ASP A 269 2.47 -17.04 3.00
C ASP A 269 3.93 -16.78 3.43
N ALA A 270 4.76 -16.25 2.53
CA ALA A 270 6.13 -15.85 2.85
C ALA A 270 6.17 -14.69 3.86
N LEU A 271 5.27 -13.71 3.71
CA LEU A 271 5.12 -12.59 4.65
C LEU A 271 4.72 -13.08 6.05
N LYS A 272 3.75 -13.99 6.14
CA LYS A 272 3.35 -14.63 7.41
C LYS A 272 4.53 -15.32 8.07
N LYS A 273 5.28 -16.14 7.32
CA LYS A 273 6.43 -16.88 7.82
C LYS A 273 7.53 -15.94 8.34
N ASN A 274 7.71 -14.80 7.71
CA ASN A 274 8.65 -13.76 8.15
C ASN A 274 8.16 -12.99 9.40
N GLY A 275 6.88 -13.08 9.78
CA GLY A 275 6.26 -12.29 10.84
C GLY A 275 5.88 -10.86 10.41
N GLY A 276 5.90 -10.58 9.12
CA GLY A 276 5.62 -9.28 8.53
C GLY A 276 4.16 -8.87 8.52
N VAL A 277 3.86 -7.75 7.84
CA VAL A 277 2.53 -7.19 7.70
C VAL A 277 2.31 -6.62 6.29
N ILE A 278 1.14 -6.84 5.71
CA ILE A 278 0.69 -6.13 4.51
C ILE A 278 -0.28 -5.02 4.93
N GLN A 279 -0.02 -3.79 4.51
CA GLN A 279 -0.96 -2.69 4.59
C GLN A 279 -1.75 -2.66 3.29
N LEU A 280 -3.03 -2.95 3.39
CA LEU A 280 -3.88 -3.02 2.22
C LEU A 280 -4.19 -1.62 1.70
N VAL A 281 -4.03 -1.43 0.40
CA VAL A 281 -4.13 -0.12 -0.22
C VAL A 281 -5.53 0.14 -0.77
N ALA A 282 -6.08 1.32 -0.46
CA ALA A 282 -7.34 1.77 -1.01
C ALA A 282 -7.17 2.43 -2.40
N PHE A 283 -6.45 1.77 -3.30
CA PHE A 283 -6.23 2.27 -4.66
C PHE A 283 -7.21 1.58 -5.62
N ASN A 284 -8.05 2.38 -6.29
CA ASN A 284 -9.20 1.90 -7.06
C ASN A 284 -8.86 0.70 -7.98
N SER A 285 -7.84 0.83 -8.84
CA SER A 285 -7.46 -0.21 -9.81
C SER A 285 -6.72 -1.41 -9.21
N TYR A 286 -6.33 -1.36 -7.92
CA TYR A 286 -5.73 -2.49 -7.21
C TYR A 286 -6.75 -3.22 -6.33
N VAL A 287 -7.82 -2.52 -5.94
CA VAL A 287 -8.94 -3.09 -5.17
C VAL A 287 -9.93 -3.78 -6.09
N LYS A 288 -10.27 -3.17 -7.22
CA LYS A 288 -11.24 -3.69 -8.16
C LYS A 288 -10.72 -3.54 -9.58
N CYS A 289 -10.52 -4.66 -10.26
CA CYS A 289 -10.03 -4.67 -11.62
C CYS A 289 -10.76 -5.69 -12.48
N ASN A 290 -10.77 -5.41 -13.77
CA ASN A 290 -11.21 -6.34 -14.80
C ASN A 290 -10.07 -6.48 -15.82
N PRO A 291 -9.09 -7.39 -15.56
CA PRO A 291 -7.88 -7.48 -16.37
C PRO A 291 -8.15 -7.69 -17.88
N THR A 292 -9.18 -8.44 -18.23
CA THR A 292 -9.57 -8.68 -19.61
C THR A 292 -10.03 -7.40 -20.29
N LYS A 293 -11.00 -6.71 -19.67
CA LYS A 293 -11.53 -5.43 -20.17
C LYS A 293 -10.47 -4.34 -20.23
N ASP A 294 -9.61 -4.28 -19.21
CA ASP A 294 -8.51 -3.32 -19.16
C ASP A 294 -7.46 -3.58 -20.26
N ALA A 295 -7.13 -4.86 -20.55
CA ALA A 295 -6.26 -5.24 -21.64
C ALA A 295 -6.87 -4.93 -23.01
N GLU A 296 -8.16 -5.22 -23.20
CA GLU A 296 -8.90 -4.90 -24.43
C GLU A 296 -8.96 -3.38 -24.67
N ARG A 297 -9.25 -2.60 -23.63
CA ARG A 297 -9.23 -1.13 -23.68
C ARG A 297 -7.85 -0.60 -24.04
N ALA A 298 -6.79 -1.10 -23.41
CA ALA A 298 -5.42 -0.70 -23.68
C ALA A 298 -5.03 -1.00 -25.13
N ALA A 299 -5.31 -2.21 -25.62
CA ALA A 299 -5.05 -2.61 -27.00
C ALA A 299 -5.80 -1.73 -28.01
N ALA A 300 -7.06 -1.40 -27.75
CA ALA A 300 -7.84 -0.53 -28.61
C ALA A 300 -7.31 0.91 -28.65
N VAL A 301 -6.86 1.45 -27.50
CA VAL A 301 -6.23 2.79 -27.44
C VAL A 301 -4.86 2.77 -28.14
N ASP A 302 -4.07 1.72 -27.98
CA ASP A 302 -2.77 1.62 -28.64
C ASP A 302 -2.92 1.45 -30.17
N ALA A 303 -3.93 0.73 -30.63
CA ALA A 303 -4.28 0.67 -32.06
C ALA A 303 -4.66 2.05 -32.60
N LEU A 304 -5.47 2.81 -31.86
CA LEU A 304 -5.82 4.18 -32.21
C LEU A 304 -4.60 5.10 -32.28
N ARG A 305 -3.69 5.01 -31.30
CA ARG A 305 -2.43 5.78 -31.32
C ARG A 305 -1.60 5.49 -32.58
N LYS A 306 -1.45 4.21 -32.93
CA LYS A 306 -0.76 3.80 -34.15
C LYS A 306 -1.40 4.33 -35.42
N GLU A 307 -2.73 4.34 -35.51
CA GLU A 307 -3.49 4.90 -36.62
C GLU A 307 -3.15 6.39 -36.86
N TYR A 308 -2.89 7.14 -35.78
CA TYR A 308 -2.52 8.55 -35.83
C TYR A 308 -1.01 8.82 -35.75
N GLY A 309 -0.17 7.79 -35.90
CA GLY A 309 1.29 7.93 -35.88
C GLY A 309 1.90 8.29 -34.53
N ILE A 310 1.16 8.12 -33.42
CA ILE A 310 1.63 8.41 -32.08
C ILE A 310 2.41 7.18 -31.57
N THR A 311 3.74 7.29 -31.58
CA THR A 311 4.66 6.21 -31.16
C THR A 311 5.21 6.44 -29.75
N ALA A 312 4.95 7.59 -29.12
CA ALA A 312 5.37 7.91 -27.77
C ALA A 312 4.77 6.93 -26.75
N THR A 313 5.52 6.59 -25.71
CA THR A 313 5.12 5.65 -24.66
C THR A 313 4.90 6.34 -23.29
N GLY A 314 5.61 7.44 -23.02
CA GLY A 314 5.45 8.23 -21.81
C GLY A 314 4.15 9.07 -21.83
N ARG A 315 3.46 9.19 -20.68
CA ARG A 315 2.19 9.93 -20.59
C ARG A 315 2.32 11.38 -21.10
N ALA A 316 3.38 12.08 -20.71
CA ALA A 316 3.63 13.47 -21.13
C ALA A 316 3.90 13.56 -22.63
N ASP A 317 4.70 12.64 -23.16
CA ASP A 317 5.07 12.61 -24.58
C ASP A 317 3.88 12.23 -25.47
N VAL A 318 3.05 11.29 -25.02
CA VAL A 318 1.78 10.96 -25.68
C VAL A 318 0.86 12.18 -25.72
N GLN A 319 0.73 12.89 -24.60
CA GLN A 319 -0.10 14.10 -24.55
C GLN A 319 0.42 15.20 -25.49
N ALA A 320 1.74 15.40 -25.51
CA ALA A 320 2.36 16.35 -26.44
C ALA A 320 2.15 15.96 -27.89
N ALA A 321 2.29 14.67 -28.23
CA ALA A 321 2.04 14.16 -29.59
C ALA A 321 0.58 14.36 -30.01
N ILE A 322 -0.40 14.12 -29.10
CA ILE A 322 -1.81 14.40 -29.38
C ILE A 322 -2.05 15.90 -29.65
N GLN A 323 -1.42 16.79 -28.86
CA GLN A 323 -1.55 18.23 -29.04
C GLN A 323 -0.90 18.73 -30.34
N ALA A 324 0.11 18.04 -30.82
CA ALA A 324 0.81 18.35 -32.07
C ALA A 324 0.03 17.94 -33.34
N LEU A 325 -1.02 17.13 -33.20
CA LEU A 325 -1.89 16.78 -34.34
C LEU A 325 -2.60 18.03 -34.91
N PRO A 326 -2.82 18.10 -36.25
CA PRO A 326 -3.71 19.08 -36.84
C PRO A 326 -5.09 19.08 -36.15
N ASN A 327 -5.73 20.23 -36.04
CA ASN A 327 -6.94 20.39 -35.24
C ASN A 327 -8.09 19.44 -35.63
N ASP A 328 -8.29 19.18 -36.93
CA ASP A 328 -9.26 18.22 -37.44
C ASP A 328 -8.90 16.78 -37.00
N LYS A 329 -7.66 16.40 -37.17
CA LYS A 329 -7.16 15.08 -36.79
C LYS A 329 -7.16 14.85 -35.27
N ARG A 330 -6.83 15.89 -34.51
CA ARG A 330 -6.91 15.84 -33.05
C ARG A 330 -8.34 15.64 -32.57
N ASN A 331 -9.29 16.38 -33.12
CA ASN A 331 -10.71 16.24 -32.76
C ASN A 331 -11.25 14.85 -33.13
N GLU A 332 -10.89 14.34 -34.31
CA GLU A 332 -11.23 12.97 -34.72
C GLU A 332 -10.63 11.93 -33.76
N TYR A 333 -9.35 12.06 -33.40
CA TYR A 333 -8.66 11.19 -32.43
C TYR A 333 -9.38 11.20 -31.10
N LEU A 334 -9.66 12.38 -30.53
CA LEU A 334 -10.32 12.53 -29.23
C LEU A 334 -11.73 11.91 -29.22
N ALA A 335 -12.49 12.08 -30.30
CA ALA A 335 -13.81 11.46 -30.44
C ALA A 335 -13.74 9.93 -30.51
N LYS A 336 -12.77 9.36 -31.25
CA LYS A 336 -12.51 7.91 -31.30
C LYS A 336 -12.02 7.38 -29.95
N GLN A 337 -11.16 8.13 -29.27
CA GLN A 337 -10.68 7.77 -27.95
C GLN A 337 -11.82 7.76 -26.92
N GLU A 338 -12.72 8.76 -26.95
CA GLU A 338 -13.91 8.80 -26.11
C GLU A 338 -14.84 7.61 -26.39
N ASP A 339 -15.06 7.25 -27.66
CA ASP A 339 -15.85 6.07 -28.01
C ASP A 339 -15.24 4.78 -27.42
N ILE A 340 -13.90 4.60 -27.51
CA ILE A 340 -13.21 3.46 -26.89
C ILE A 340 -13.37 3.48 -25.38
N THR A 341 -13.10 4.59 -24.72
CA THR A 341 -12.94 4.63 -23.25
C THR A 341 -14.26 4.86 -22.50
N ALA A 342 -15.25 5.48 -23.10
CA ALA A 342 -16.53 5.76 -22.46
C ALA A 342 -17.69 4.87 -22.92
N ARG A 343 -17.65 4.32 -24.15
CA ARG A 343 -18.73 3.51 -24.69
C ARG A 343 -18.40 2.05 -24.84
N ARG A 344 -17.29 1.70 -25.52
CA ARG A 344 -16.93 0.29 -25.75
C ARG A 344 -16.32 -0.38 -24.52
N TYR A 345 -15.42 0.31 -23.85
CA TYR A 345 -14.74 -0.16 -22.64
C TYR A 345 -14.84 0.88 -21.50
N PRO A 346 -16.04 1.21 -21.02
CA PRO A 346 -16.21 2.18 -19.94
C PRO A 346 -15.44 1.74 -18.70
N ALA A 347 -14.96 2.72 -17.93
CA ALA A 347 -14.35 2.42 -16.64
C ALA A 347 -15.34 1.64 -15.77
N ASP A 348 -14.82 0.68 -15.00
CA ASP A 348 -15.65 0.02 -14.01
C ASP A 348 -16.08 1.02 -12.92
N PRO A 349 -17.22 0.80 -12.26
CA PRO A 349 -17.59 1.61 -11.11
C PRO A 349 -16.45 1.65 -10.11
N ALA A 350 -16.20 2.81 -9.51
CA ALA A 350 -15.17 2.98 -8.50
C ALA A 350 -15.28 1.90 -7.41
N ALA A 351 -14.14 1.42 -6.93
CA ALA A 351 -14.11 0.56 -5.77
C ALA A 351 -14.65 1.31 -4.56
N THR A 352 -15.31 0.59 -3.67
CA THR A 352 -15.89 1.12 -2.45
C THR A 352 -15.11 0.67 -1.22
N VAL A 353 -15.40 1.28 -0.06
CA VAL A 353 -14.88 0.78 1.24
C VAL A 353 -15.21 -0.70 1.45
N LYS A 354 -16.37 -1.18 0.94
CA LYS A 354 -16.73 -2.62 1.02
C LYS A 354 -15.77 -3.48 0.19
N ASP A 355 -15.46 -3.05 -1.02
CA ASP A 355 -14.49 -3.76 -1.88
C ASP A 355 -13.10 -3.75 -1.24
N PHE A 356 -12.69 -2.63 -0.65
CA PHE A 356 -11.43 -2.53 0.08
C PHE A 356 -11.37 -3.51 1.28
N VAL A 357 -12.41 -3.57 2.10
CA VAL A 357 -12.44 -4.48 3.26
C VAL A 357 -12.52 -5.95 2.84
N ASN A 358 -12.96 -6.28 1.60
CA ASN A 358 -12.84 -7.65 1.08
C ASN A 358 -11.37 -8.12 1.02
N HIS A 359 -10.44 -7.21 0.71
CA HIS A 359 -9.01 -7.52 0.75
C HIS A 359 -8.52 -7.78 2.18
N ILE A 360 -9.03 -7.03 3.17
CA ILE A 360 -8.75 -7.29 4.60
C ILE A 360 -9.24 -8.68 4.99
N ASP A 361 -10.49 -9.02 4.69
CA ASP A 361 -11.07 -10.34 4.99
C ASP A 361 -10.27 -11.47 4.36
N TYR A 362 -9.82 -11.30 3.10
CA TYR A 362 -9.01 -12.31 2.43
C TYR A 362 -7.70 -12.57 3.17
N VAL A 363 -6.97 -11.50 3.53
CA VAL A 363 -5.68 -11.62 4.24
C VAL A 363 -5.88 -12.22 5.63
N VAL A 364 -6.89 -11.76 6.38
CA VAL A 364 -7.24 -12.32 7.70
C VAL A 364 -7.50 -13.82 7.60
N LYS A 365 -8.30 -14.23 6.60
CA LYS A 365 -8.60 -15.65 6.39
C LYS A 365 -7.39 -16.45 5.96
N ARG A 366 -6.51 -15.90 5.12
CA ARG A 366 -5.34 -16.59 4.55
C ARG A 366 -4.18 -16.69 5.52
N ILE A 367 -3.78 -15.59 6.11
CA ILE A 367 -2.54 -15.51 6.90
C ILE A 367 -2.76 -15.06 8.36
N GLY A 368 -3.96 -14.64 8.72
CA GLY A 368 -4.34 -14.26 10.08
C GLY A 368 -4.36 -12.77 10.34
N ILE A 369 -5.06 -12.40 11.41
CA ILE A 369 -5.34 -11.01 11.81
C ILE A 369 -4.08 -10.20 12.14
N ASP A 370 -2.99 -10.85 12.53
CA ASP A 370 -1.75 -10.19 12.96
C ASP A 370 -0.87 -9.71 11.80
N HIS A 371 -1.27 -10.02 10.55
CA HIS A 371 -0.48 -9.75 9.35
C HIS A 371 -1.13 -8.74 8.39
N VAL A 372 -2.18 -8.05 8.79
CA VAL A 372 -2.94 -7.11 7.96
C VAL A 372 -3.02 -5.74 8.59
N GLY A 373 -2.98 -4.70 7.75
CA GLY A 373 -3.18 -3.31 8.12
C GLY A 373 -3.81 -2.49 6.99
N ILE A 374 -3.74 -1.18 7.11
CA ILE A 374 -4.46 -0.22 6.27
C ILE A 374 -3.50 0.81 5.67
N SER A 375 -3.73 1.13 4.41
CA SER A 375 -3.07 2.21 3.67
C SER A 375 -4.05 2.86 2.70
N SER A 376 -3.95 4.16 2.52
CA SER A 376 -4.80 4.88 1.57
C SER A 376 -4.16 5.11 0.22
N ASP A 377 -2.87 5.37 0.19
CA ASP A 377 -2.16 5.96 -0.96
C ASP A 377 -2.75 7.33 -1.35
N PHE A 378 -3.23 8.09 -0.35
CA PHE A 378 -3.77 9.43 -0.57
C PHE A 378 -2.69 10.37 -1.11
N ASP A 379 -3.14 11.28 -1.98
CA ASP A 379 -2.30 12.21 -2.73
C ASP A 379 -1.31 11.53 -3.70
N GLY A 380 -1.18 10.17 -3.69
CA GLY A 380 -0.46 9.34 -4.66
C GLY A 380 -1.35 8.72 -5.75
N GLY A 381 -2.67 8.84 -5.59
CA GLY A 381 -3.67 8.31 -6.53
C GLY A 381 -4.68 7.37 -5.89
N GLY A 382 -4.55 7.11 -4.60
CA GLY A 382 -5.46 6.29 -3.82
C GLY A 382 -6.78 6.97 -3.48
N GLY A 383 -7.61 6.23 -2.78
CA GLY A 383 -8.97 6.61 -2.41
C GLY A 383 -10.02 5.77 -3.13
N VAL A 384 -11.02 5.34 -2.38
CA VAL A 384 -12.18 4.56 -2.85
C VAL A 384 -13.46 5.26 -2.45
N ASP A 385 -14.59 4.88 -3.04
CA ASP A 385 -15.88 5.46 -2.67
C ASP A 385 -16.22 5.15 -1.20
N GLY A 386 -16.50 6.22 -0.43
CA GLY A 386 -16.68 6.17 1.03
C GLY A 386 -15.38 6.32 1.84
N TRP A 387 -14.20 6.38 1.20
CA TRP A 387 -12.93 6.77 1.83
C TRP A 387 -12.04 7.47 0.79
N ARG A 388 -12.39 8.71 0.46
CA ARG A 388 -11.72 9.52 -0.57
C ARG A 388 -10.66 10.47 -0.01
N ASN A 389 -10.68 10.69 1.28
CA ASN A 389 -9.72 11.54 2.00
C ASN A 389 -9.72 11.21 3.51
N ALA A 390 -8.79 11.75 4.25
CA ALA A 390 -8.60 11.45 5.67
C ALA A 390 -9.83 11.76 6.55
N SER A 391 -10.71 12.70 6.17
CA SER A 391 -11.91 13.01 6.96
C SER A 391 -12.97 11.90 6.93
N GLU A 392 -12.83 10.92 6.04
CA GLU A 392 -13.75 9.79 5.90
C GLU A 392 -13.20 8.49 6.54
N SER A 393 -12.08 8.54 7.26
CA SER A 393 -11.39 7.35 7.80
C SER A 393 -12.27 6.50 8.72
N MET A 394 -13.22 7.11 9.45
CA MET A 394 -14.17 6.38 10.28
C MET A 394 -15.03 5.38 9.48
N ASN A 395 -15.26 5.61 8.19
CA ASN A 395 -16.07 4.71 7.36
C ASN A 395 -15.45 3.32 7.20
N VAL A 396 -14.10 3.23 7.21
CA VAL A 396 -13.39 1.95 7.21
C VAL A 396 -13.67 1.19 8.52
N THR A 397 -13.62 1.88 9.66
CA THR A 397 -13.98 1.28 10.95
C THR A 397 -15.43 0.82 10.97
N ALA A 398 -16.36 1.62 10.41
CA ALA A 398 -17.76 1.25 10.31
C ALA A 398 -17.97 -0.03 9.50
N GLU A 399 -17.26 -0.18 8.39
CA GLU A 399 -17.33 -1.39 7.58
C GLU A 399 -16.74 -2.61 8.32
N LEU A 400 -15.62 -2.46 9.03
CA LEU A 400 -15.06 -3.52 9.88
C LEU A 400 -16.06 -3.95 10.99
N VAL A 401 -16.70 -3.00 11.67
CA VAL A 401 -17.75 -3.28 12.66
C VAL A 401 -18.93 -4.00 12.00
N ARG A 402 -19.37 -3.59 10.82
CA ARG A 402 -20.47 -4.21 10.07
C ARG A 402 -20.15 -5.67 9.74
N ARG A 403 -18.89 -6.00 9.48
CA ARG A 403 -18.42 -7.38 9.25
C ARG A 403 -18.21 -8.20 10.53
N GLY A 404 -18.26 -7.55 11.70
CA GLY A 404 -18.20 -8.22 12.99
C GLY A 404 -16.82 -8.31 13.60
N TYR A 405 -15.85 -7.55 13.11
CA TYR A 405 -14.57 -7.40 13.78
C TYR A 405 -14.75 -6.77 15.16
N THR A 406 -14.04 -7.31 16.14
CA THR A 406 -14.00 -6.79 17.52
C THR A 406 -13.15 -5.52 17.62
N GLU A 407 -13.30 -4.76 18.69
CA GLU A 407 -12.46 -3.57 19.00
C GLU A 407 -10.98 -3.95 18.97
N GLN A 408 -10.60 -5.09 19.52
CA GLN A 408 -9.20 -5.57 19.53
C GLN A 408 -8.67 -5.90 18.13
N GLU A 409 -9.48 -6.53 17.28
CA GLU A 409 -9.10 -6.83 15.90
C GLU A 409 -8.98 -5.54 15.07
N ILE A 410 -9.90 -4.60 15.24
CA ILE A 410 -9.85 -3.28 14.58
C ILE A 410 -8.61 -2.49 15.03
N ALA A 411 -8.26 -2.56 16.30
CA ALA A 411 -7.02 -1.94 16.80
C ALA A 411 -5.75 -2.55 16.18
N LYS A 412 -5.74 -3.88 15.96
CA LYS A 412 -4.64 -4.55 15.25
C LYS A 412 -4.53 -4.08 13.80
N ILE A 413 -5.66 -4.06 13.08
CA ILE A 413 -5.74 -3.68 11.67
C ILE A 413 -5.30 -2.23 11.46
N TRP A 414 -5.77 -1.28 12.27
CA TRP A 414 -5.46 0.13 12.07
C TRP A 414 -3.99 0.51 12.33
N GLY A 415 -3.39 0.02 13.39
CA GLY A 415 -2.01 0.44 13.71
C GLY A 415 -1.24 -0.59 14.54
N GLY A 416 -1.96 -1.48 15.27
CA GLY A 416 -1.32 -2.43 16.18
C GLY A 416 -0.32 -3.35 15.50
N ASN A 417 -0.66 -3.91 14.34
CA ASN A 417 0.22 -4.80 13.58
C ASN A 417 1.44 -4.09 12.98
N LEU A 418 1.24 -2.85 12.49
CA LEU A 418 2.33 -1.99 12.03
C LEU A 418 3.34 -1.73 13.16
N LEU A 419 2.85 -1.28 14.33
CA LEU A 419 3.70 -0.95 15.47
C LEU A 419 4.38 -2.20 16.06
N ARG A 420 3.74 -3.38 15.97
CA ARG A 420 4.37 -4.67 16.31
C ARG A 420 5.58 -4.95 15.40
N VAL A 421 5.41 -4.77 14.08
CA VAL A 421 6.51 -4.96 13.11
C VAL A 421 7.61 -3.95 13.35
N MET A 422 7.27 -2.67 13.54
CA MET A 422 8.25 -1.62 13.82
C MET A 422 9.07 -1.93 15.08
N ALA A 423 8.43 -2.28 16.19
CA ALA A 423 9.12 -2.67 17.43
C ALA A 423 10.00 -3.93 17.25
N ALA A 424 9.55 -4.91 16.45
CA ALA A 424 10.36 -6.08 16.15
C ALA A 424 11.60 -5.74 15.31
N VAL A 425 11.50 -4.79 14.38
CA VAL A 425 12.63 -4.30 13.59
C VAL A 425 13.61 -3.49 14.46
N GLU A 426 13.11 -2.64 15.35
CA GLU A 426 13.92 -1.92 16.34
C GLU A 426 14.69 -2.89 17.24
N LYS A 427 14.02 -3.91 17.75
CA LYS A 427 14.62 -4.96 18.58
C LYS A 427 15.70 -5.74 17.83
N ALA A 428 15.46 -6.10 16.57
CA ALA A 428 16.44 -6.84 15.76
C ALA A 428 17.72 -6.02 15.50
N ALA A 429 17.60 -4.67 15.50
CA ALA A 429 18.74 -3.75 15.42
C ALA A 429 19.44 -3.49 16.76
N GLY A 430 19.04 -4.18 17.83
CA GLY A 430 19.61 -4.00 19.17
C GLY A 430 19.15 -2.71 19.87
N LYS A 431 18.09 -2.08 19.39
CA LYS A 431 17.48 -0.92 20.04
C LYS A 431 16.46 -1.42 21.06
N ALA A 432 16.78 -1.26 22.33
CA ALA A 432 15.86 -1.62 23.41
C ALA A 432 14.63 -0.70 23.37
N GLU A 433 13.45 -1.24 23.74
CA GLU A 433 12.32 -0.40 24.16
C GLU A 433 12.73 0.34 25.42
N ASN A 434 12.91 1.67 25.33
CA ASN A 434 13.03 2.54 26.50
C ASN A 434 11.64 2.90 27.02
#